data_603d9bcfa227e5c26314266898a2ed77
#
_entry.id   603d9bcfa227e5c26314266898a2ed77
#
_cell.length_a   1.000
_cell.length_b   1.000
_cell.length_c   1.000
_cell.angle_alpha   90.00
_cell.angle_beta   90.00
_cell.angle_gamma   90.00
#
_symmetry.space_group_name_H-M   'P 1'
#
loop_
_entity.id
_entity.type
_entity.pdbx_description
1 polymer ?
#
loop_
_entity_poly.entity_id
_entity_poly.type
_entity_poly.pdbx_seq_one_letter_code
_entity_poly.pdbx_strand_id
1 'polypeptide(L)'
;MNAKRIARLFVACIALMIGLVGCGGSTGPAGFAAPGSSQGLGASATPAQRAAALCQEAVSHPQSYFGLPEHPEGAGGSDVPTFDYALVAVKPGELPALLLRAMGSDGRWADAAEIVPLTVNDAGDGLSAGVAPLWEDISQAEERQRSVMASAYGDGLLVEDMNRSTGEGVVWRRRFEADAIRPEPVCELREGSDSMAAKVAAEEFVPIPWEPCPPSGANLDGLASLKALADGTWQSTAVREDKDRSAAEQFGLVLLTGTVRELDDRGIAALQGIENPNPPSDDLVMHAVLELDEPATLTALSAGGSAPREGETRLILIERDTSELTWGSYQDKHVTAAIDPAMLMWPSDTSLPLGEPSVATAGVVVVDVG
;
A
#
# COMPACT_ATOMS: atom_id res chain seq x y z
N MET A 1 -19.29 31.94 16.06
CA MET A 1 -19.82 31.19 14.90
C MET A 1 -19.41 29.75 15.13
N ASN A 2 -20.35 28.82 15.19
CA ASN A 2 -20.16 27.48 15.75
C ASN A 2 -19.41 26.55 14.80
N ALA A 3 -18.29 25.99 15.24
CA ALA A 3 -17.47 25.01 14.55
C ALA A 3 -18.22 23.75 14.07
N LYS A 4 -19.41 23.47 14.61
CA LYS A 4 -20.28 22.35 14.21
C LYS A 4 -20.94 22.48 12.82
N ARG A 5 -20.84 23.63 12.14
CA ARG A 5 -21.43 23.81 10.80
C ARG A 5 -20.45 23.55 9.64
N ILE A 6 -19.18 23.49 9.90
CA ILE A 6 -18.15 23.27 8.86
C ILE A 6 -17.99 21.78 8.58
N ALA A 7 -18.10 20.89 9.59
CA ALA A 7 -17.99 19.45 9.41
C ALA A 7 -19.09 18.80 8.55
N ARG A 8 -20.28 19.46 8.43
CA ARG A 8 -21.39 18.92 7.62
C ARG A 8 -21.30 19.22 6.12
N LEU A 9 -20.40 20.11 5.70
CA LEU A 9 -20.26 20.47 4.26
C LEU A 9 -19.26 19.57 3.53
N PHE A 10 -18.33 18.94 4.23
CA PHE A 10 -17.33 18.06 3.59
C PHE A 10 -17.85 16.65 3.28
N VAL A 11 -18.78 16.12 4.07
CA VAL A 11 -19.37 14.79 3.85
C VAL A 11 -20.34 14.77 2.64
N ALA A 12 -20.92 15.92 2.29
CA ALA A 12 -21.86 16.00 1.16
C ALA A 12 -21.19 16.01 -0.23
N CYS A 13 -19.91 16.32 -0.34
CA CYS A 13 -19.21 16.35 -1.63
C CYS A 13 -18.66 14.99 -2.08
N ILE A 14 -18.42 14.05 -1.15
CA ILE A 14 -17.90 12.70 -1.50
C ILE A 14 -19.04 11.78 -1.91
N ALA A 15 -20.25 11.96 -1.40
CA ALA A 15 -21.42 11.14 -1.76
C ALA A 15 -22.00 11.46 -3.16
N LEU A 16 -21.61 12.57 -3.81
CA LEU A 16 -22.16 12.97 -5.12
C LEU A 16 -21.32 12.50 -6.32
N MET A 17 -20.19 11.82 -6.11
CA MET A 17 -19.35 11.29 -7.19
C MET A 17 -19.62 9.82 -7.54
N ILE A 18 -20.49 9.13 -6.80
CA ILE A 18 -20.81 7.70 -7.02
C ILE A 18 -22.13 7.48 -7.80
N GLY A 19 -22.86 8.54 -8.13
CA GLY A 19 -24.24 8.47 -8.63
C GLY A 19 -24.47 8.82 -10.10
N LEU A 20 -23.48 8.78 -11.00
CA LEU A 20 -23.66 9.06 -12.43
C LEU A 20 -22.89 8.08 -13.32
N VAL A 21 -23.22 6.79 -13.23
CA VAL A 21 -22.96 5.81 -14.31
C VAL A 21 -24.29 5.47 -14.94
N GLY A 22 -24.68 6.27 -15.91
CA GLY A 22 -25.81 6.05 -16.80
C GLY A 22 -25.36 6.14 -18.26
N CYS A 23 -25.31 5.01 -18.92
CA CYS A 23 -25.34 4.77 -20.37
C CYS A 23 -24.74 5.86 -21.28
N GLY A 24 -23.54 5.63 -21.76
CA GLY A 24 -23.01 6.38 -22.92
C GLY A 24 -21.52 6.13 -23.09
N GLY A 25 -21.15 5.25 -24.03
CA GLY A 25 -19.86 5.17 -24.69
C GLY A 25 -18.64 5.10 -23.77
N SER A 26 -18.10 3.91 -23.54
CA SER A 26 -16.81 3.70 -22.89
C SER A 26 -15.68 4.31 -23.75
N THR A 27 -15.32 5.55 -23.45
CA THR A 27 -13.95 6.00 -23.61
C THR A 27 -13.30 5.83 -22.24
N GLY A 28 -12.91 4.60 -21.92
CA GLY A 28 -11.90 4.38 -20.87
C GLY A 28 -10.69 5.23 -21.20
N PRO A 29 -9.89 5.67 -20.19
CA PRO A 29 -8.63 6.32 -20.47
C PRO A 29 -7.90 5.38 -21.43
N ALA A 30 -7.52 5.93 -22.60
CA ALA A 30 -6.84 5.18 -23.64
C ALA A 30 -5.67 4.47 -22.96
N GLY A 31 -5.74 3.14 -22.88
CA GLY A 31 -4.60 2.35 -22.49
C GLY A 31 -3.47 2.82 -23.38
N PHE A 32 -2.43 3.37 -22.79
CA PHE A 32 -1.23 3.73 -23.51
C PHE A 32 -0.70 2.43 -24.12
N ALA A 33 -1.04 2.17 -25.39
CA ALA A 33 -0.37 1.17 -26.15
C ALA A 33 1.07 1.63 -26.21
N ALA A 34 1.94 0.94 -25.46
CA ALA A 34 3.36 1.21 -25.50
C ALA A 34 3.83 1.15 -26.97
N PRO A 35 4.48 2.20 -27.50
CA PRO A 35 5.14 2.12 -28.78
C PRO A 35 6.36 1.24 -28.62
N GLY A 36 6.26 -0.06 -28.82
CA GLY A 36 7.39 -0.95 -28.69
C GLY A 36 6.93 -2.37 -28.99
N SER A 37 6.81 -2.68 -30.27
CA SER A 37 6.78 -4.08 -30.69
C SER A 37 8.21 -4.63 -30.50
N SER A 38 8.32 -5.75 -29.77
CA SER A 38 9.55 -6.55 -29.62
C SER A 38 10.06 -7.14 -30.95
N GLN A 39 10.02 -6.37 -32.06
CA GLN A 39 10.26 -6.79 -33.43
C GLN A 39 11.70 -7.26 -33.72
N GLY A 40 12.60 -7.28 -32.73
CA GLY A 40 13.99 -7.67 -32.92
C GLY A 40 14.41 -9.01 -32.27
N LEU A 41 13.64 -9.54 -31.33
CA LEU A 41 14.02 -10.75 -30.64
C LEU A 41 13.44 -11.98 -31.35
N GLY A 42 14.30 -12.91 -31.76
CA GLY A 42 13.88 -14.17 -32.36
C GLY A 42 12.97 -14.99 -31.42
N ALA A 43 12.20 -15.91 -31.97
CA ALA A 43 11.27 -16.79 -31.24
C ALA A 43 11.93 -17.62 -30.11
N SER A 44 13.25 -17.64 -30.01
CA SER A 44 14.04 -18.34 -28.98
C SER A 44 14.37 -17.50 -27.73
N ALA A 45 13.99 -16.20 -27.69
CA ALA A 45 14.30 -15.36 -26.53
C ALA A 45 13.54 -15.82 -25.28
N THR A 46 14.23 -15.84 -24.14
CA THR A 46 13.61 -16.14 -22.83
C THR A 46 12.65 -15.04 -22.40
N PRO A 47 11.73 -15.31 -21.47
CA PRO A 47 10.86 -14.27 -20.88
C PRO A 47 11.67 -13.09 -20.30
N ALA A 48 12.78 -13.37 -19.61
CA ALA A 48 13.66 -12.35 -19.04
C ALA A 48 14.31 -11.46 -20.12
N GLN A 49 14.76 -12.06 -21.23
CA GLN A 49 15.33 -11.30 -22.37
C GLN A 49 14.30 -10.41 -23.03
N ARG A 50 13.05 -10.89 -23.19
CA ARG A 50 11.95 -10.07 -23.71
C ARG A 50 11.62 -8.92 -22.78
N ALA A 51 11.50 -9.21 -21.48
CA ALA A 51 11.24 -8.19 -20.47
C ALA A 51 12.34 -7.13 -20.47
N ALA A 52 13.60 -7.52 -20.49
CA ALA A 52 14.73 -6.60 -20.55
C ALA A 52 14.68 -5.68 -21.79
N ALA A 53 14.34 -6.23 -22.96
CA ALA A 53 14.22 -5.43 -24.19
C ALA A 53 13.06 -4.42 -24.11
N LEU A 54 11.90 -4.83 -23.56
CA LEU A 54 10.78 -3.92 -23.33
C LEU A 54 11.15 -2.80 -22.34
N CYS A 55 11.83 -3.15 -21.25
CA CYS A 55 12.32 -2.17 -20.28
C CYS A 55 13.37 -1.23 -20.90
N GLN A 56 14.28 -1.73 -21.74
CA GLN A 56 15.26 -0.89 -22.47
C GLN A 56 14.57 0.14 -23.35
N GLU A 57 13.53 -0.28 -24.09
CA GLU A 57 12.74 0.64 -24.91
C GLU A 57 12.08 1.73 -24.06
N ALA A 58 11.44 1.35 -22.96
CA ALA A 58 10.78 2.29 -22.06
C ALA A 58 11.77 3.30 -21.43
N VAL A 59 12.95 2.83 -21.00
CA VAL A 59 14.00 3.67 -20.41
C VAL A 59 14.62 4.61 -21.43
N SER A 60 14.59 4.26 -22.74
CA SER A 60 15.08 5.12 -23.82
C SER A 60 14.11 6.27 -24.13
N HIS A 61 12.83 6.10 -23.85
CA HIS A 61 11.77 7.06 -24.17
C HIS A 61 10.86 7.30 -22.95
N PRO A 62 11.43 7.61 -21.76
CA PRO A 62 10.67 7.69 -20.53
C PRO A 62 9.57 8.75 -20.57
N GLN A 63 9.81 9.88 -21.27
CA GLN A 63 8.88 10.99 -21.39
C GLN A 63 7.49 10.58 -21.91
N SER A 64 7.41 9.55 -22.75
CA SER A 64 6.14 9.07 -23.31
C SER A 64 5.17 8.54 -22.23
N TYR A 65 5.71 8.02 -21.14
CA TYR A 65 4.93 7.49 -20.02
C TYR A 65 4.39 8.58 -19.07
N PHE A 66 4.92 9.79 -19.18
CA PHE A 66 4.49 10.95 -18.38
C PHE A 66 3.63 11.93 -19.20
N GLY A 67 3.23 11.56 -20.41
CA GLY A 67 2.44 12.39 -21.31
C GLY A 67 3.19 13.61 -21.84
N LEU A 68 4.52 13.52 -21.91
CA LEU A 68 5.37 14.55 -22.47
C LEU A 68 5.62 14.29 -23.96
N PRO A 69 5.80 15.35 -24.78
CA PRO A 69 6.18 15.19 -26.18
C PRO A 69 7.60 14.59 -26.30
N GLU A 70 7.83 13.75 -27.33
CA GLU A 70 9.12 13.09 -27.56
C GLU A 70 10.29 14.06 -27.74
N HIS A 71 10.00 15.26 -28.29
CA HIS A 71 10.99 16.33 -28.45
C HIS A 71 10.41 17.64 -27.92
N PRO A 72 10.72 18.05 -26.71
CA PRO A 72 10.38 19.38 -26.22
C PRO A 72 11.26 20.44 -26.85
N GLU A 73 11.36 20.45 -28.23
CA GLU A 73 12.06 21.52 -28.94
C GLU A 73 11.28 22.81 -28.79
N GLY A 74 11.77 23.69 -27.94
CA GLY A 74 11.18 25.01 -27.70
C GLY A 74 10.83 25.36 -26.27
N ALA A 75 10.84 24.42 -25.33
CA ALA A 75 10.85 24.75 -23.92
C ALA A 75 12.22 25.32 -23.56
N GLY A 76 12.34 26.62 -23.60
CA GLY A 76 13.59 27.30 -23.27
C GLY A 76 13.88 27.14 -21.78
N GLY A 77 14.87 26.35 -21.42
CA GLY A 77 15.47 26.37 -20.10
C GLY A 77 15.04 25.22 -19.18
N SER A 78 14.88 25.46 -17.96
CA SER A 78 14.86 24.59 -16.77
C SER A 78 13.73 23.57 -16.62
N ASP A 79 12.76 23.48 -17.53
CA ASP A 79 11.48 22.79 -17.30
C ASP A 79 11.46 21.31 -17.73
N VAL A 80 12.58 20.76 -18.19
CA VAL A 80 12.63 19.35 -18.60
C VAL A 80 12.94 18.49 -17.39
N PRO A 81 12.03 17.57 -16.97
CA PRO A 81 12.31 16.70 -15.86
C PRO A 81 13.48 15.76 -16.14
N THR A 82 14.18 15.38 -15.09
CA THR A 82 15.11 14.25 -15.12
C THR A 82 14.34 12.96 -14.92
N PHE A 83 14.84 11.88 -15.52
CA PHE A 83 14.21 10.58 -15.42
C PHE A 83 15.16 9.56 -14.81
N ASP A 84 14.63 8.78 -13.89
CA ASP A 84 15.30 7.61 -13.34
C ASP A 84 14.45 6.37 -13.61
N TYR A 85 15.08 5.20 -13.49
CA TYR A 85 14.39 3.93 -13.54
C TYR A 85 14.89 3.00 -12.44
N ALA A 86 14.08 2.00 -12.09
CA ALA A 86 14.48 0.89 -11.22
C ALA A 86 13.75 -0.39 -11.60
N LEU A 87 14.39 -1.53 -11.38
CA LEU A 87 13.73 -2.84 -11.42
C LEU A 87 13.43 -3.29 -9.99
N VAL A 88 12.16 -3.58 -9.71
CA VAL A 88 11.69 -3.92 -8.37
C VAL A 88 10.85 -5.20 -8.41
N ALA A 89 11.09 -6.12 -7.47
CA ALA A 89 10.20 -7.25 -7.25
C ALA A 89 8.87 -6.74 -6.69
N VAL A 90 7.77 -7.08 -7.33
CA VAL A 90 6.41 -6.68 -6.92
C VAL A 90 5.46 -7.87 -6.79
N LYS A 91 5.90 -9.05 -7.27
CA LYS A 91 5.25 -10.34 -7.07
C LYS A 91 6.32 -11.42 -6.90
N PRO A 92 6.20 -12.26 -5.88
CA PRO A 92 7.16 -13.31 -5.64
C PRO A 92 7.26 -14.29 -6.82
N GLY A 93 8.49 -14.54 -7.28
CA GLY A 93 8.76 -15.51 -8.37
C GLY A 93 8.41 -15.02 -9.78
N GLU A 94 7.90 -13.80 -9.95
CA GLU A 94 7.62 -13.20 -11.26
C GLU A 94 8.76 -12.29 -11.73
N LEU A 95 8.66 -11.82 -12.98
CA LEU A 95 9.56 -10.81 -13.52
C LEU A 95 9.40 -9.50 -12.74
N PRO A 96 10.48 -8.69 -12.57
CA PRO A 96 10.36 -7.42 -11.89
C PRO A 96 9.46 -6.44 -12.64
N ALA A 97 8.85 -5.52 -11.88
CA ALA A 97 8.29 -4.30 -12.47
C ALA A 97 9.41 -3.32 -12.80
N LEU A 98 9.25 -2.60 -13.90
CA LEU A 98 10.02 -1.40 -14.19
C LEU A 98 9.31 -0.20 -13.57
N LEU A 99 9.99 0.52 -12.72
CA LEU A 99 9.53 1.83 -12.24
C LEU A 99 10.24 2.92 -13.04
N LEU A 100 9.48 3.84 -13.59
CA LEU A 100 10.00 5.08 -14.16
C LEU A 100 9.66 6.22 -13.21
N ARG A 101 10.63 7.11 -12.93
CA ARG A 101 10.46 8.26 -12.05
C ARG A 101 10.82 9.53 -12.81
N ALA A 102 9.93 10.54 -12.77
CA ALA A 102 10.19 11.89 -13.28
C ALA A 102 10.34 12.85 -12.11
N MET A 103 11.39 13.66 -12.13
CA MET A 103 11.69 14.71 -11.16
C MET A 103 12.03 16.00 -11.89
N GLY A 104 11.62 17.14 -11.35
CA GLY A 104 11.93 18.44 -11.95
C GLY A 104 12.03 19.53 -10.90
N SER A 105 12.50 20.70 -11.34
CA SER A 105 12.58 21.89 -10.49
C SER A 105 11.34 22.77 -10.61
N ASP A 106 10.47 22.50 -11.57
CA ASP A 106 9.35 23.36 -11.94
C ASP A 106 8.08 22.57 -12.27
N GLY A 107 6.95 23.25 -12.26
CA GLY A 107 5.65 22.67 -12.59
C GLY A 107 5.20 21.59 -11.61
N ARG A 108 4.61 20.52 -12.14
CA ARG A 108 4.05 19.42 -11.32
C ARG A 108 5.10 18.56 -10.60
N TRP A 109 6.38 18.70 -10.95
CA TRP A 109 7.47 17.94 -10.33
C TRP A 109 8.37 18.80 -9.42
N ALA A 110 8.00 20.07 -9.17
CA ALA A 110 8.82 20.96 -8.33
C ALA A 110 8.99 20.45 -6.90
N ASP A 111 7.93 19.85 -6.35
CA ASP A 111 7.85 19.42 -4.95
C ASP A 111 7.66 17.92 -4.81
N ALA A 112 7.38 17.21 -5.91
CA ALA A 112 7.13 15.77 -5.89
C ALA A 112 7.70 15.06 -7.12
N ALA A 113 8.13 13.82 -6.94
CA ALA A 113 8.47 12.92 -8.03
C ALA A 113 7.21 12.12 -8.43
N GLU A 114 7.00 11.98 -9.74
CA GLU A 114 5.96 11.11 -10.29
C GLU A 114 6.59 9.76 -10.64
N ILE A 115 5.99 8.67 -10.18
CA ILE A 115 6.48 7.30 -10.41
C ILE A 115 5.41 6.53 -11.19
N VAL A 116 5.78 6.03 -12.37
CA VAL A 116 4.94 5.16 -13.20
C VAL A 116 5.45 3.73 -13.12
N PRO A 117 4.70 2.82 -12.47
CA PRO A 117 5.03 1.41 -12.43
C PRO A 117 4.57 0.73 -13.74
N LEU A 118 5.45 -0.09 -14.31
CA LEU A 118 5.24 -0.84 -15.53
C LEU A 118 5.51 -2.33 -15.30
N THR A 119 4.59 -3.19 -15.70
CA THR A 119 4.76 -4.64 -15.67
C THR A 119 4.67 -5.22 -17.08
N VAL A 120 5.33 -6.35 -17.30
CA VAL A 120 5.18 -7.09 -18.55
C VAL A 120 3.73 -7.61 -18.61
N ASN A 121 3.04 -7.37 -19.72
CA ASN A 121 1.69 -7.85 -19.91
C ASN A 121 1.63 -9.39 -20.03
N ASP A 122 0.44 -9.98 -19.92
CA ASP A 122 0.24 -11.43 -19.97
C ASP A 122 0.71 -12.06 -21.29
N ALA A 123 0.65 -11.30 -22.38
CA ALA A 123 1.14 -11.77 -23.68
C ALA A 123 2.69 -11.80 -23.76
N GLY A 124 3.37 -11.10 -22.87
CA GLY A 124 4.83 -10.98 -22.83
C GLY A 124 5.41 -10.15 -23.97
N ASP A 125 4.60 -9.33 -24.63
CA ASP A 125 4.98 -8.54 -25.83
C ASP A 125 4.92 -7.02 -25.62
N GLY A 126 4.54 -6.57 -24.42
CA GLY A 126 4.43 -5.15 -24.07
C GLY A 126 4.53 -4.90 -22.58
N LEU A 127 4.61 -3.62 -22.22
CA LEU A 127 4.50 -3.15 -20.85
C LEU A 127 3.11 -2.57 -20.60
N SER A 128 2.53 -2.90 -19.48
CA SER A 128 1.29 -2.33 -18.96
C SER A 128 1.60 -1.34 -17.85
N ALA A 129 1.09 -0.12 -17.97
CA ALA A 129 1.12 0.83 -16.85
C ALA A 129 0.07 0.42 -15.82
N GLY A 130 0.42 0.45 -14.55
CA GLY A 130 -0.55 0.40 -13.46
C GLY A 130 -1.53 1.59 -13.54
N VAL A 131 -2.63 1.49 -12.82
CA VAL A 131 -3.80 2.37 -13.00
C VAL A 131 -3.53 3.85 -12.75
N ALA A 132 -2.67 4.20 -11.82
CA ALA A 132 -2.36 5.59 -11.51
C ALA A 132 -0.89 5.73 -11.12
N PRO A 133 -0.25 6.86 -11.45
CA PRO A 133 1.09 7.13 -10.98
C PRO A 133 1.12 7.23 -9.45
N LEU A 134 2.25 6.83 -8.87
CA LEU A 134 2.55 7.08 -7.48
C LEU A 134 3.30 8.41 -7.38
N TRP A 135 3.19 9.04 -6.22
CA TRP A 135 3.86 10.31 -5.96
C TRP A 135 4.75 10.18 -4.73
N GLU A 136 5.96 10.70 -4.85
CA GLU A 136 6.93 10.80 -3.76
C GLU A 136 7.24 12.28 -3.54
N ASP A 137 6.98 12.80 -2.33
CA ASP A 137 7.22 14.20 -2.04
C ASP A 137 8.71 14.44 -1.79
N ILE A 138 9.30 15.35 -2.56
CA ILE A 138 10.71 15.73 -2.47
C ILE A 138 10.90 17.06 -1.73
N SER A 139 9.85 17.86 -1.62
CA SER A 139 9.86 19.12 -0.88
C SER A 139 9.55 18.92 0.59
N GLN A 140 10.26 19.64 1.45
CA GLN A 140 9.97 19.68 2.89
C GLN A 140 8.89 20.72 3.26
N ALA A 141 8.35 21.43 2.30
CA ALA A 141 7.43 22.54 2.54
C ALA A 141 5.97 22.13 2.64
N GLU A 142 5.62 20.92 2.22
CA GLU A 142 4.25 20.44 2.24
C GLU A 142 3.84 19.87 3.59
N GLU A 143 2.54 19.99 3.91
CA GLU A 143 1.94 19.38 5.10
C GLU A 143 1.94 17.85 5.02
N ARG A 144 1.92 17.29 3.81
CA ARG A 144 2.01 15.85 3.55
C ARG A 144 3.40 15.48 3.03
N GLN A 145 3.89 14.34 3.51
CA GLN A 145 5.10 13.71 3.04
C GLN A 145 4.77 12.29 2.60
N ARG A 146 5.16 11.94 1.37
CA ARG A 146 5.05 10.59 0.83
C ARG A 146 6.42 10.06 0.46
N SER A 147 6.64 8.79 0.81
CA SER A 147 7.83 8.05 0.43
C SER A 147 7.40 6.75 -0.23
N VAL A 148 8.08 6.36 -1.31
CA VAL A 148 7.81 5.10 -2.02
C VAL A 148 9.00 4.18 -1.89
N MET A 149 8.77 2.96 -1.42
CA MET A 149 9.80 1.94 -1.16
C MET A 149 9.38 0.60 -1.73
N ALA A 150 10.34 -0.28 -1.96
CA ALA A 150 10.05 -1.66 -2.30
C ALA A 150 9.70 -2.47 -1.04
N SER A 151 8.86 -3.48 -1.17
CA SER A 151 8.63 -4.46 -0.11
C SER A 151 9.81 -5.43 -0.01
N ALA A 152 10.28 -5.67 1.20
CA ALA A 152 11.30 -6.68 1.47
C ALA A 152 10.86 -8.10 1.09
N TYR A 153 9.56 -8.32 0.97
CA TYR A 153 8.97 -9.61 0.56
C TYR A 153 8.71 -9.69 -0.96
N GLY A 154 8.94 -8.60 -1.69
CA GLY A 154 8.71 -8.55 -3.13
C GLY A 154 7.25 -8.69 -3.55
N ASP A 155 6.30 -8.30 -2.71
CA ASP A 155 4.87 -8.44 -2.93
C ASP A 155 4.16 -7.11 -3.18
N GLY A 156 4.91 -6.11 -3.60
CA GLY A 156 4.39 -4.80 -3.96
C GLY A 156 5.33 -3.66 -3.64
N LEU A 157 4.78 -2.44 -3.66
CA LEU A 157 5.45 -1.24 -3.19
C LEU A 157 4.80 -0.78 -1.89
N LEU A 158 5.61 -0.21 -1.00
CA LEU A 158 5.13 0.43 0.22
C LEU A 158 5.13 1.94 0.03
N VAL A 159 4.02 2.57 0.32
CA VAL A 159 3.86 4.03 0.27
C VAL A 159 3.55 4.50 1.68
N GLU A 160 4.49 5.22 2.27
CA GLU A 160 4.28 5.96 3.50
C GLU A 160 3.65 7.30 3.16
N ASP A 161 2.51 7.64 3.77
CA ASP A 161 1.81 8.92 3.60
C ASP A 161 1.61 9.55 4.98
N MET A 162 2.43 10.55 5.31
CA MET A 162 2.48 11.22 6.61
C MET A 162 1.96 12.64 6.51
N ASN A 163 1.11 13.03 7.47
CA ASN A 163 0.78 14.43 7.71
C ASN A 163 1.76 15.01 8.73
N ARG A 164 2.64 15.91 8.28
CA ARG A 164 3.67 16.52 9.14
C ARG A 164 3.12 17.43 10.22
N SER A 165 1.93 18.01 10.01
CA SER A 165 1.34 18.94 10.99
C SER A 165 0.72 18.20 12.17
N THR A 166 0.20 17.00 11.96
CA THR A 166 -0.37 16.15 13.02
C THR A 166 0.56 15.05 13.47
N GLY A 167 1.59 14.72 12.68
CA GLY A 167 2.47 13.57 12.91
C GLY A 167 1.76 12.23 12.70
N GLU A 168 0.61 12.23 12.03
CA GLU A 168 -0.17 11.03 11.76
C GLU A 168 -0.03 10.61 10.29
N GLY A 169 -0.07 9.31 10.03
CA GLY A 169 0.06 8.80 8.68
C GLY A 169 -0.34 7.34 8.54
N VAL A 170 -0.22 6.82 7.34
CA VAL A 170 -0.53 5.44 7.01
C VAL A 170 0.52 4.88 6.07
N VAL A 171 0.92 3.64 6.29
CA VAL A 171 1.67 2.85 5.31
C VAL A 171 0.68 2.07 4.48
N TRP A 172 0.76 2.25 3.17
CA TRP A 172 -0.03 1.53 2.18
C TRP A 172 0.85 0.56 1.42
N ARG A 173 0.43 -0.71 1.31
CA ARG A 173 0.98 -1.63 0.32
C ARG A 173 0.24 -1.44 -1.00
N ARG A 174 0.98 -1.32 -2.10
CA ARG A 174 0.47 -1.26 -3.47
C ARG A 174 0.71 -2.61 -4.12
N ARG A 175 -0.31 -3.46 -4.12
CA ARG A 175 -0.24 -4.78 -4.78
C ARG A 175 -0.50 -4.64 -6.27
N PHE A 176 0.28 -5.37 -7.04
CA PHE A 176 0.18 -5.41 -8.50
C PHE A 176 -0.71 -6.59 -8.89
N GLU A 177 -1.88 -6.30 -9.42
CA GLU A 177 -2.78 -7.27 -10.04
C GLU A 177 -2.68 -7.13 -11.57
N ALA A 178 -3.30 -8.05 -12.34
CA ALA A 178 -3.14 -8.10 -13.80
C ALA A 178 -3.44 -6.76 -14.51
N ASP A 179 -4.38 -5.98 -14.01
CA ASP A 179 -4.89 -4.75 -14.62
C ASP A 179 -4.96 -3.55 -13.66
N ALA A 180 -4.50 -3.71 -12.42
CA ALA A 180 -4.65 -2.69 -11.39
C ALA A 180 -3.53 -2.73 -10.35
N ILE A 181 -3.26 -1.57 -9.73
CA ILE A 181 -2.50 -1.48 -8.48
C ILE A 181 -3.48 -1.18 -7.37
N ARG A 182 -3.64 -2.12 -6.44
CA ARG A 182 -4.57 -1.97 -5.33
C ARG A 182 -3.88 -1.46 -4.07
N PRO A 183 -4.41 -0.41 -3.44
CA PRO A 183 -3.93 0.02 -2.14
C PRO A 183 -4.48 -0.90 -1.04
N GLU A 184 -3.60 -1.38 -0.17
CA GLU A 184 -3.93 -2.08 1.05
C GLU A 184 -3.27 -1.35 2.22
N PRO A 185 -4.01 -0.89 3.23
CA PRO A 185 -3.39 -0.27 4.39
C PRO A 185 -2.61 -1.33 5.17
N VAL A 186 -1.41 -1.02 5.61
CA VAL A 186 -0.54 -1.93 6.38
C VAL A 186 -0.59 -1.59 7.86
N CYS A 187 -0.33 -0.34 8.20
CA CYS A 187 -0.37 0.16 9.57
C CYS A 187 -0.54 1.68 9.60
N GLU A 188 -0.91 2.17 10.78
CA GLU A 188 -0.88 3.60 11.09
C GLU A 188 0.46 4.02 11.65
N LEU A 189 0.82 5.26 11.35
CA LEU A 189 2.00 5.91 11.85
C LEU A 189 1.60 7.08 12.74
N ARG A 190 2.32 7.27 13.85
CA ARG A 190 2.23 8.48 14.68
C ARG A 190 3.64 8.96 15.01
N GLU A 191 3.94 10.20 14.67
CA GLU A 191 5.23 10.80 14.98
C GLU A 191 5.49 10.76 16.50
N GLY A 192 6.69 10.33 16.88
CA GLY A 192 7.07 10.18 18.28
C GLY A 192 6.44 8.99 19.00
N SER A 193 5.60 8.19 18.35
CA SER A 193 5.19 6.91 18.90
C SER A 193 6.24 5.85 18.56
N ASP A 194 6.74 5.17 19.60
CA ASP A 194 7.52 3.94 19.46
C ASP A 194 6.60 2.75 19.11
N SER A 195 5.55 2.96 18.27
CA SER A 195 4.62 1.89 17.98
C SER A 195 5.34 0.73 17.32
N MET A 196 5.08 -0.48 17.82
CA MET A 196 5.66 -1.70 17.24
C MET A 196 5.21 -1.88 15.79
N ALA A 197 3.99 -1.43 15.45
CA ALA A 197 3.46 -1.43 14.10
C ALA A 197 4.37 -0.65 13.12
N ALA A 198 4.79 0.56 13.51
CA ALA A 198 5.71 1.36 12.70
C ALA A 198 7.08 0.68 12.54
N LYS A 199 7.59 0.02 13.62
CA LYS A 199 8.86 -0.72 13.57
C LYS A 199 8.77 -1.91 12.61
N VAL A 200 7.69 -2.68 12.66
CA VAL A 200 7.47 -3.81 11.75
C VAL A 200 7.37 -3.33 10.31
N ALA A 201 6.60 -2.27 10.05
CA ALA A 201 6.50 -1.69 8.72
C ALA A 201 7.87 -1.21 8.21
N ALA A 202 8.66 -0.57 9.06
CA ALA A 202 10.00 -0.12 8.70
C ALA A 202 10.96 -1.27 8.30
N GLU A 203 10.80 -2.45 8.91
CA GLU A 203 11.58 -3.65 8.55
C GLU A 203 11.23 -4.21 7.16
N GLU A 204 10.05 -3.87 6.63
CA GLU A 204 9.66 -4.20 5.27
C GLU A 204 10.19 -3.22 4.22
N PHE A 205 10.69 -2.06 4.62
CA PHE A 205 11.10 -1.00 3.70
C PHE A 205 12.48 -1.30 3.09
N VAL A 206 12.50 -1.49 1.79
CA VAL A 206 13.73 -1.59 1.01
C VAL A 206 13.83 -0.36 0.10
N PRO A 207 14.90 0.44 0.20
CA PRO A 207 15.10 1.55 -0.72
C PRO A 207 15.09 1.09 -2.16
N ILE A 208 14.39 1.83 -3.03
CA ILE A 208 14.37 1.56 -4.46
C ILE A 208 15.73 1.95 -5.06
N PRO A 209 16.42 1.04 -5.77
CA PRO A 209 17.74 1.30 -6.35
C PRO A 209 17.61 2.08 -7.67
N TRP A 210 17.33 3.38 -7.57
CA TRP A 210 17.17 4.25 -8.72
C TRP A 210 18.46 4.40 -9.54
N GLU A 211 18.35 4.23 -10.85
CA GLU A 211 19.39 4.48 -11.83
C GLU A 211 18.92 5.58 -12.81
N PRO A 212 19.78 6.51 -13.22
CA PRO A 212 19.39 7.54 -14.17
C PRO A 212 19.05 6.93 -15.55
N CYS A 213 17.97 7.40 -16.17
CA CYS A 213 17.69 7.07 -17.55
C CYS A 213 18.77 7.69 -18.45
N PRO A 214 19.28 6.95 -19.43
CA PRO A 214 20.29 7.47 -20.35
C PRO A 214 19.69 8.57 -21.23
N PRO A 215 20.52 9.51 -21.73
CA PRO A 215 20.07 10.46 -22.73
C PRO A 215 19.54 9.76 -23.99
N SER A 216 18.56 10.37 -24.65
CA SER A 216 17.97 9.83 -25.88
C SER A 216 19.06 9.50 -26.91
N GLY A 217 19.02 8.29 -27.48
CA GLY A 217 20.00 7.80 -28.42
C GLY A 217 21.33 7.30 -27.84
N ALA A 218 21.45 7.23 -26.50
CA ALA A 218 22.63 6.65 -25.87
C ALA A 218 22.66 5.11 -26.06
N ASN A 219 23.88 4.55 -25.95
CA ASN A 219 24.04 3.10 -25.93
C ASN A 219 23.50 2.54 -24.59
N LEU A 220 22.56 1.59 -24.67
CA LEU A 220 21.89 0.97 -23.54
C LEU A 220 22.64 -0.26 -22.99
N ASP A 221 23.70 -0.73 -23.66
CA ASP A 221 24.46 -1.92 -23.25
C ASP A 221 25.12 -1.77 -21.87
N GLY A 222 25.21 -0.52 -21.37
CA GLY A 222 25.80 -0.20 -20.06
C GLY A 222 24.83 -0.21 -18.89
N LEU A 223 23.53 -0.44 -19.11
CA LEU A 223 22.53 -0.44 -18.04
C LEU A 223 22.60 -1.76 -17.27
N ALA A 224 23.28 -1.72 -16.12
CA ALA A 224 23.68 -2.92 -15.40
C ALA A 224 22.50 -3.78 -14.95
N SER A 225 21.42 -3.16 -14.43
CA SER A 225 20.24 -3.87 -13.95
C SER A 225 19.47 -4.54 -15.09
N LEU A 226 19.31 -3.87 -16.24
CA LEU A 226 18.64 -4.42 -17.43
C LEU A 226 19.46 -5.53 -18.07
N LYS A 227 20.79 -5.37 -18.10
CA LYS A 227 21.68 -6.47 -18.54
C LYS A 227 21.56 -7.67 -17.63
N ALA A 228 21.59 -7.48 -16.33
CA ALA A 228 21.41 -8.57 -15.36
C ALA A 228 20.06 -9.28 -15.53
N LEU A 229 18.99 -8.54 -15.84
CA LEU A 229 17.69 -9.13 -16.15
C LEU A 229 17.76 -9.98 -17.43
N ALA A 230 18.35 -9.48 -18.50
CA ALA A 230 18.50 -10.20 -19.75
C ALA A 230 19.33 -11.50 -19.60
N ASP A 231 20.39 -11.43 -18.80
CA ASP A 231 21.29 -12.56 -18.51
C ASP A 231 20.68 -13.54 -17.48
N GLY A 232 19.53 -13.22 -16.88
CA GLY A 232 18.89 -14.04 -15.82
C GLY A 232 19.66 -14.01 -14.48
N THR A 233 20.48 -12.99 -14.27
CA THR A 233 21.30 -12.79 -13.05
C THR A 233 20.82 -11.63 -12.19
N TRP A 234 19.69 -10.98 -12.56
CA TRP A 234 19.10 -9.94 -11.77
C TRP A 234 18.73 -10.45 -10.38
N GLN A 235 19.13 -9.68 -9.37
CA GLN A 235 18.82 -10.01 -7.99
C GLN A 235 17.58 -9.27 -7.54
N SER A 236 16.62 -10.00 -7.01
CA SER A 236 15.38 -9.43 -6.47
C SER A 236 15.67 -8.43 -5.36
N THR A 237 14.87 -7.37 -5.30
CA THR A 237 14.81 -6.48 -4.13
C THR A 237 14.14 -7.17 -2.94
N ALA A 238 13.44 -8.30 -3.16
CA ALA A 238 12.93 -9.12 -2.07
C ALA A 238 14.10 -9.77 -1.33
N VAL A 239 14.24 -9.43 -0.07
CA VAL A 239 15.34 -9.90 0.80
C VAL A 239 14.85 -10.83 1.91
N ARG A 240 13.52 -11.03 2.02
CA ARG A 240 12.86 -11.87 3.02
C ARG A 240 11.89 -12.84 2.36
N GLU A 241 11.87 -14.07 2.82
CA GLU A 241 10.98 -15.13 2.31
C GLU A 241 9.80 -15.42 3.26
N ASP A 242 9.99 -15.19 4.56
CA ASP A 242 9.01 -15.51 5.61
C ASP A 242 8.62 -14.24 6.37
N LYS A 243 7.45 -13.68 6.03
CA LYS A 243 6.91 -12.46 6.62
C LYS A 243 6.55 -12.61 8.08
N ASP A 244 5.85 -13.70 8.37
CA ASP A 244 5.01 -13.79 9.55
C ASP A 244 5.86 -13.99 10.79
N ARG A 245 6.86 -14.83 10.66
CA ARG A 245 7.69 -15.25 11.78
C ARG A 245 8.69 -14.21 12.23
N SER A 246 9.33 -13.52 11.27
CA SER A 246 10.39 -12.58 11.60
C SER A 246 9.89 -11.34 12.33
N ALA A 247 8.69 -10.84 11.99
CA ALA A 247 8.09 -9.69 12.64
C ALA A 247 7.66 -10.01 14.07
N ALA A 248 6.97 -11.14 14.28
CA ALA A 248 6.52 -11.55 15.60
C ALA A 248 7.70 -11.88 16.54
N GLU A 249 8.69 -12.64 16.05
CA GLU A 249 9.85 -13.02 16.85
C GLU A 249 10.73 -11.80 17.21
N GLN A 250 10.94 -10.89 16.27
CA GLN A 250 11.80 -9.72 16.46
C GLN A 250 11.23 -8.71 17.46
N PHE A 251 9.91 -8.50 17.44
CA PHE A 251 9.26 -7.46 18.23
C PHE A 251 8.35 -8.00 19.33
N GLY A 252 8.28 -9.30 19.52
CA GLY A 252 7.42 -9.90 20.54
C GLY A 252 5.92 -9.71 20.25
N LEU A 253 5.56 -9.59 18.98
CA LEU A 253 4.17 -9.49 18.56
C LEU A 253 3.48 -10.86 18.57
N VAL A 254 2.16 -10.86 18.67
CA VAL A 254 1.33 -12.05 18.55
C VAL A 254 0.75 -12.09 17.15
N LEU A 255 1.04 -13.18 16.41
CA LEU A 255 0.43 -13.43 15.11
C LEU A 255 -0.92 -14.10 15.29
N LEU A 256 -1.95 -13.53 14.70
CA LEU A 256 -3.32 -14.04 14.73
C LEU A 256 -3.89 -14.05 13.32
N THR A 257 -4.53 -15.16 12.97
CA THR A 257 -5.14 -15.37 11.67
C THR A 257 -6.65 -15.43 11.80
N GLY A 258 -7.35 -14.77 10.90
CA GLY A 258 -8.80 -14.71 10.95
C GLY A 258 -9.40 -13.86 9.84
N THR A 259 -10.69 -13.63 9.92
CA THR A 259 -11.45 -12.83 8.97
C THR A 259 -11.81 -11.49 9.58
N VAL A 260 -11.54 -10.41 8.88
CA VAL A 260 -11.96 -9.07 9.28
C VAL A 260 -13.44 -8.89 9.00
N ARG A 261 -14.19 -8.45 10.02
CA ARG A 261 -15.61 -8.10 9.92
C ARG A 261 -15.79 -6.64 10.29
N GLU A 262 -16.56 -5.91 9.51
CA GLU A 262 -17.00 -4.57 9.86
C GLU A 262 -18.47 -4.63 10.28
N LEU A 263 -18.74 -4.51 11.59
CA LEU A 263 -20.02 -4.79 12.21
C LEU A 263 -20.45 -3.65 13.13
N ASP A 264 -21.76 -3.42 13.23
CA ASP A 264 -22.34 -2.63 14.30
C ASP A 264 -22.52 -3.49 15.57
N ASP A 265 -22.97 -2.91 16.66
CA ASP A 265 -23.21 -3.62 17.94
C ASP A 265 -24.13 -4.83 17.78
N ARG A 266 -25.12 -4.76 16.87
CA ARG A 266 -26.04 -5.88 16.62
C ARG A 266 -25.33 -7.01 15.90
N GLY A 267 -24.51 -6.67 14.92
CA GLY A 267 -23.68 -7.63 14.19
C GLY A 267 -22.71 -8.34 15.11
N ILE A 268 -22.05 -7.61 16.01
CA ILE A 268 -21.12 -8.18 17.01
C ILE A 268 -21.87 -9.11 17.97
N ALA A 269 -23.00 -8.68 18.53
CA ALA A 269 -23.79 -9.50 19.40
C ALA A 269 -24.30 -10.79 18.71
N ALA A 270 -24.73 -10.67 17.45
CA ALA A 270 -25.13 -11.81 16.63
C ALA A 270 -23.96 -12.78 16.37
N LEU A 271 -22.77 -12.26 16.10
CA LEU A 271 -21.54 -13.06 15.92
C LEU A 271 -21.19 -13.84 17.20
N GLN A 272 -21.38 -13.22 18.36
CA GLN A 272 -21.19 -13.88 19.66
C GLN A 272 -22.35 -14.79 20.07
N GLY A 273 -23.49 -14.78 19.35
CA GLY A 273 -24.69 -15.55 19.71
C GLY A 273 -25.38 -15.07 20.97
N ILE A 274 -25.29 -13.78 21.30
CA ILE A 274 -25.89 -13.16 22.49
C ILE A 274 -26.95 -12.13 22.08
N GLU A 275 -27.82 -11.77 23.04
CA GLU A 275 -28.72 -10.63 22.89
C GLU A 275 -27.89 -9.34 23.02
N ASN A 276 -28.14 -8.39 22.13
CA ASN A 276 -27.43 -7.10 22.18
C ASN A 276 -27.76 -6.38 23.50
N PRO A 277 -26.76 -6.16 24.38
CA PRO A 277 -26.99 -5.51 25.67
C PRO A 277 -27.22 -4.00 25.52
N ASN A 278 -26.89 -3.42 24.37
CA ASN A 278 -27.00 -1.99 24.11
C ASN A 278 -28.40 -1.64 23.58
N PRO A 279 -29.01 -0.53 24.01
CA PRO A 279 -30.26 -0.08 23.43
C PRO A 279 -30.08 0.24 21.92
N PRO A 280 -31.16 0.09 21.13
CA PRO A 280 -31.11 0.50 19.73
C PRO A 280 -30.69 1.97 19.62
N SER A 281 -29.65 2.22 18.85
CA SER A 281 -29.20 3.57 18.50
C SER A 281 -29.52 3.85 17.03
N ASP A 282 -29.95 5.07 16.74
CA ASP A 282 -30.10 5.56 15.35
C ASP A 282 -28.73 5.86 14.71
N ASP A 283 -27.71 6.09 15.52
CA ASP A 283 -26.33 6.29 15.07
C ASP A 283 -25.63 4.92 15.05
N LEU A 284 -25.55 4.32 13.86
CA LEU A 284 -24.78 3.09 13.65
C LEU A 284 -23.29 3.40 13.73
N VAL A 285 -22.66 2.94 14.80
CA VAL A 285 -21.19 2.94 14.89
C VAL A 285 -20.71 1.59 14.39
N MET A 286 -19.91 1.61 13.32
CA MET A 286 -19.30 0.40 12.77
C MET A 286 -17.95 0.17 13.45
N HIS A 287 -17.68 -1.09 13.79
CA HIS A 287 -16.44 -1.55 14.41
C HIS A 287 -15.75 -2.56 13.49
N ALA A 288 -14.43 -2.54 13.47
CA ALA A 288 -13.67 -3.61 12.88
C ALA A 288 -13.41 -4.70 13.93
N VAL A 289 -13.70 -5.93 13.58
CA VAL A 289 -13.50 -7.12 14.43
C VAL A 289 -12.69 -8.13 13.65
N LEU A 290 -11.63 -8.67 14.24
CA LEU A 290 -10.95 -9.84 13.73
C LEU A 290 -11.59 -11.09 14.33
N GLU A 291 -12.31 -11.86 13.50
CA GLU A 291 -12.87 -13.17 13.85
C GLU A 291 -11.79 -14.21 13.62
N LEU A 292 -11.26 -14.78 14.71
CA LEU A 292 -10.13 -15.73 14.65
C LEU A 292 -10.57 -17.09 14.11
N ASP A 293 -9.73 -17.72 13.32
CA ASP A 293 -9.94 -19.08 12.81
C ASP A 293 -10.00 -20.10 13.94
N GLU A 294 -9.13 -19.92 14.93
CA GLU A 294 -9.08 -20.74 16.15
C GLU A 294 -8.97 -19.84 17.39
N PRO A 295 -9.52 -20.27 18.54
CA PRO A 295 -9.38 -19.53 19.78
C PRO A 295 -7.92 -19.32 20.15
N ALA A 296 -7.57 -18.11 20.59
CA ALA A 296 -6.23 -17.78 21.05
C ALA A 296 -6.24 -17.44 22.55
N THR A 297 -5.20 -17.86 23.27
CA THR A 297 -4.97 -17.44 24.65
C THR A 297 -4.07 -16.22 24.66
N LEU A 298 -4.59 -15.10 25.15
CA LEU A 298 -3.90 -13.81 25.17
C LEU A 298 -3.74 -13.28 26.59
N THR A 299 -2.60 -12.63 26.83
CA THR A 299 -2.34 -11.90 28.07
C THR A 299 -2.36 -10.40 27.78
N ALA A 300 -3.26 -9.67 28.43
CA ALA A 300 -3.41 -8.23 28.25
C ALA A 300 -3.86 -7.54 29.53
N LEU A 301 -3.73 -6.21 29.57
CA LEU A 301 -4.22 -5.42 30.69
C LEU A 301 -5.76 -5.46 30.73
N SER A 302 -6.34 -5.43 31.93
CA SER A 302 -7.77 -5.25 32.11
C SER A 302 -8.11 -3.77 32.20
N ALA A 303 -9.22 -3.33 31.63
CA ALA A 303 -9.71 -1.96 31.79
C ALA A 303 -9.88 -1.62 33.27
N GLY A 304 -9.21 -0.58 33.73
CA GLY A 304 -9.19 -0.18 35.14
C GLY A 304 -8.35 -1.05 36.09
N GLY A 305 -7.66 -2.08 35.57
CA GLY A 305 -6.77 -2.95 36.32
C GLY A 305 -5.29 -2.63 36.12
N SER A 306 -4.48 -2.88 37.12
CA SER A 306 -3.01 -2.73 37.03
C SER A 306 -2.29 -4.04 36.73
N ALA A 307 -3.01 -5.16 36.73
CA ALA A 307 -2.43 -6.48 36.50
C ALA A 307 -2.90 -7.05 35.15
N PRO A 308 -2.00 -7.73 34.42
CA PRO A 308 -2.39 -8.43 33.20
C PRO A 308 -3.34 -9.60 33.54
N ARG A 309 -4.26 -9.83 32.64
CA ARG A 309 -5.19 -10.97 32.67
C ARG A 309 -4.89 -11.87 31.47
N GLU A 310 -4.87 -13.17 31.71
CA GLU A 310 -4.86 -14.18 30.67
C GLU A 310 -6.29 -14.63 30.39
N GLY A 311 -6.63 -14.80 29.13
CA GLY A 311 -7.94 -15.26 28.70
C GLY A 311 -7.93 -15.83 27.29
N GLU A 312 -8.87 -16.75 27.05
CA GLU A 312 -9.14 -17.26 25.71
C GLU A 312 -10.09 -16.31 24.97
N THR A 313 -9.82 -16.06 23.70
CA THR A 313 -10.61 -15.18 22.84
C THR A 313 -10.83 -15.80 21.47
N ARG A 314 -11.95 -15.47 20.82
CA ARG A 314 -12.25 -15.77 19.42
C ARG A 314 -12.41 -14.54 18.57
N LEU A 315 -12.54 -13.39 19.21
CA LEU A 315 -12.76 -12.11 18.55
C LEU A 315 -11.81 -11.07 19.14
N ILE A 316 -11.29 -10.20 18.31
CA ILE A 316 -10.55 -9.03 18.76
C ILE A 316 -11.21 -7.80 18.16
N LEU A 317 -11.65 -6.89 19.01
CA LEU A 317 -12.12 -5.59 18.59
C LEU A 317 -10.91 -4.72 18.21
N ILE A 318 -10.85 -4.25 16.98
CA ILE A 318 -9.87 -3.25 16.56
C ILE A 318 -10.52 -1.89 16.76
N GLU A 319 -10.06 -1.17 17.78
CA GLU A 319 -10.59 0.15 18.09
C GLU A 319 -10.27 1.11 16.96
N ARG A 320 -11.31 1.74 16.41
CA ARG A 320 -11.15 2.84 15.49
C ARG A 320 -10.73 4.06 16.27
N ASP A 321 -9.49 4.39 16.17
CA ASP A 321 -9.06 5.75 16.41
C ASP A 321 -9.58 6.65 15.28
N THR A 322 -9.50 7.95 15.40
CA THR A 322 -9.93 8.93 14.38
C THR A 322 -9.10 8.89 13.09
N SER A 323 -8.43 7.80 12.84
CA SER A 323 -7.43 7.56 11.82
C SER A 323 -7.99 7.40 10.40
N GLU A 324 -7.12 7.62 9.42
CA GLU A 324 -7.43 7.43 8.01
C GLU A 324 -7.46 5.94 7.59
N LEU A 325 -7.05 5.02 8.47
CA LEU A 325 -7.07 3.59 8.19
C LEU A 325 -8.51 3.08 8.12
N THR A 326 -8.93 2.68 6.96
CA THR A 326 -10.27 2.12 6.76
C THR A 326 -10.21 0.59 6.74
N TRP A 327 -10.53 -0.02 7.85
CA TRP A 327 -10.63 -1.49 7.95
C TRP A 327 -11.70 -2.07 7.02
N GLY A 328 -12.60 -1.25 6.48
CA GLY A 328 -13.54 -1.65 5.43
C GLY A 328 -12.86 -2.20 4.16
N SER A 329 -11.61 -1.84 3.88
CA SER A 329 -10.85 -2.44 2.78
C SER A 329 -10.53 -3.93 3.01
N TYR A 330 -10.59 -4.40 4.26
CA TYR A 330 -10.41 -5.79 4.65
C TYR A 330 -11.72 -6.52 4.95
N GLN A 331 -12.87 -5.88 4.77
CA GLN A 331 -14.16 -6.52 5.01
C GLN A 331 -14.25 -7.86 4.30
N ASP A 332 -14.57 -8.92 5.07
CA ASP A 332 -14.67 -10.32 4.64
C ASP A 332 -13.38 -10.94 4.06
N LYS A 333 -12.23 -10.27 4.24
CA LYS A 333 -10.94 -10.84 3.88
C LYS A 333 -10.35 -11.63 5.03
N HIS A 334 -9.72 -12.74 4.68
CA HIS A 334 -8.91 -13.53 5.58
C HIS A 334 -7.52 -12.88 5.68
N VAL A 335 -7.04 -12.61 6.89
CA VAL A 335 -5.78 -11.92 7.12
C VAL A 335 -4.97 -12.58 8.22
N THR A 336 -3.64 -12.42 8.14
CA THR A 336 -2.75 -12.60 9.27
C THR A 336 -2.37 -11.22 9.81
N ALA A 337 -2.67 -10.98 11.08
CA ALA A 337 -2.37 -9.73 11.76
C ALA A 337 -1.32 -9.96 12.86
N ALA A 338 -0.30 -9.11 12.90
CA ALA A 338 0.64 -9.03 14.01
C ALA A 338 0.13 -7.97 15.00
N ILE A 339 -0.08 -8.38 16.24
CA ILE A 339 -0.69 -7.55 17.27
C ILE A 339 0.30 -7.30 18.40
N ASP A 340 0.45 -6.03 18.78
CA ASP A 340 1.24 -5.63 19.94
C ASP A 340 0.49 -5.99 21.25
N PRO A 341 0.97 -6.96 22.04
CA PRO A 341 0.31 -7.35 23.27
C PRO A 341 0.27 -6.22 24.31
N ALA A 342 1.13 -5.22 24.22
CA ALA A 342 1.11 -4.06 25.10
C ALA A 342 -0.07 -3.11 24.82
N MET A 343 -0.66 -3.20 23.62
CA MET A 343 -1.83 -2.42 23.19
C MET A 343 -3.14 -3.21 23.30
N LEU A 344 -3.07 -4.48 23.68
CA LEU A 344 -4.26 -5.29 23.98
C LEU A 344 -4.84 -4.92 25.34
N MET A 345 -6.17 -4.85 25.40
CA MET A 345 -6.89 -4.57 26.63
C MET A 345 -8.16 -5.44 26.73
N TRP A 346 -8.33 -6.09 27.86
CA TRP A 346 -9.60 -6.70 28.22
C TRP A 346 -10.58 -5.61 28.68
N PRO A 347 -11.77 -5.48 28.08
CA PRO A 347 -12.71 -4.43 28.42
C PRO A 347 -13.33 -4.66 29.80
N SER A 348 -13.98 -3.64 30.34
CA SER A 348 -14.91 -3.79 31.45
C SER A 348 -16.20 -4.44 30.96
N ASP A 349 -16.90 -5.10 31.85
CA ASP A 349 -17.96 -6.12 31.68
C ASP A 349 -19.14 -5.82 30.73
N THR A 350 -19.24 -4.64 30.14
CA THR A 350 -20.43 -4.24 29.36
C THR A 350 -20.11 -3.78 27.91
N SER A 351 -18.84 -3.81 27.51
CA SER A 351 -18.46 -3.41 26.15
C SER A 351 -18.55 -4.59 25.18
N LEU A 352 -19.05 -4.37 23.99
CA LEU A 352 -19.03 -5.36 22.91
C LEU A 352 -17.67 -5.35 22.19
N PRO A 353 -17.17 -6.52 21.79
CA PRO A 353 -17.66 -7.87 22.08
C PRO A 353 -17.49 -8.23 23.56
N LEU A 354 -18.52 -8.83 24.17
CA LEU A 354 -18.51 -9.13 25.59
C LEU A 354 -17.42 -10.13 25.97
N GLY A 355 -16.56 -9.70 26.89
CA GLY A 355 -15.49 -10.56 27.42
C GLY A 355 -14.31 -10.77 26.49
N GLU A 356 -14.32 -10.20 25.30
CA GLU A 356 -13.27 -10.30 24.31
C GLU A 356 -12.34 -9.06 24.36
N PRO A 357 -11.06 -9.18 23.98
CA PRO A 357 -10.14 -8.06 24.07
C PRO A 357 -10.32 -7.06 22.93
N SER A 358 -9.88 -5.82 23.18
CA SER A 358 -9.70 -4.81 22.16
C SER A 358 -8.23 -4.48 21.98
N VAL A 359 -7.89 -3.95 20.81
CA VAL A 359 -6.57 -3.43 20.48
C VAL A 359 -6.71 -2.08 19.77
N ALA A 360 -5.87 -1.12 20.15
CA ALA A 360 -5.78 0.13 19.41
C ALA A 360 -5.27 -0.13 17.99
N THR A 361 -5.79 0.58 16.98
CA THR A 361 -5.41 0.40 15.57
C THR A 361 -3.89 0.50 15.34
N ALA A 362 -3.23 1.41 16.06
CA ALA A 362 -1.76 1.56 16.02
C ALA A 362 -0.98 0.33 16.55
N GLY A 363 -1.66 -0.60 17.22
CA GLY A 363 -1.05 -1.86 17.70
C GLY A 363 -1.26 -3.04 16.76
N VAL A 364 -1.79 -2.82 15.54
CA VAL A 364 -2.09 -3.89 14.58
C VAL A 364 -1.39 -3.63 13.26
N VAL A 365 -0.71 -4.65 12.74
CA VAL A 365 -0.13 -4.66 11.40
C VAL A 365 -0.71 -5.84 10.63
N VAL A 366 -1.28 -5.59 9.45
CA VAL A 366 -1.67 -6.67 8.54
C VAL A 366 -0.43 -7.13 7.81
N VAL A 367 0.03 -8.34 8.11
CA VAL A 367 1.25 -8.91 7.52
C VAL A 367 0.96 -9.75 6.28
N ASP A 368 -0.23 -10.35 6.20
CA ASP A 368 -0.67 -11.07 5.02
C ASP A 368 -2.17 -10.95 4.78
N VAL A 369 -2.59 -11.08 3.51
CA VAL A 369 -3.99 -11.12 3.08
C VAL A 369 -4.13 -12.33 2.18
N GLY A 370 -4.93 -13.30 2.66
CA GLY A 370 -5.20 -14.55 1.97
C GLY A 370 -6.19 -14.43 0.80
#